data_53ff7ef58feb1dba58d2b64d98d6ef57
#
_entry.id   53ff7ef58feb1dba58d2b64d98d6ef57
#
_cell.length_a   1.000
_cell.length_b   1.000
_cell.length_c   1.000
_cell.angle_alpha   90.00
_cell.angle_beta   90.00
_cell.angle_gamma   90.00
#
_symmetry.space_group_name_H-M   'P 1'
#
loop_
_entity.id
_entity.type
_entity.pdbx_description
1 polymer ?
#
loop_
_entity_poly.entity_id
_entity_poly.type
_entity_poly.pdbx_seq_one_letter_code
_entity_poly.pdbx_strand_id
1 'polypeptide(L)'
;VEDMLKDMKHYKKNDKTIMLEVIDKKSTQLILGCEKIVLLAGLLDETADDEYERILRIREKAYPTLAEQGFILIEDPQIDEENLEPFLRFLEKNNIPYFGHIGSGIIHPCFKKNQKDLIKKMYSFVGKLNGKVSGEHGIGLKKAEFANKIFLENIANLKFKYDPQNIFNRELFN
;
A
#
# COMPACT_ATOMS: atom_id res chain seq x y z
N VAL A 1 -14.00 7.15 -4.37
CA VAL A 1 -13.63 5.91 -3.63
C VAL A 1 -14.70 4.84 -3.83
N GLU A 2 -15.95 5.09 -3.50
CA GLU A 2 -17.03 4.06 -3.55
C GLU A 2 -17.15 3.38 -4.91
N ASP A 3 -17.25 4.14 -6.00
CA ASP A 3 -17.41 3.57 -7.34
C ASP A 3 -16.18 2.73 -7.73
N MET A 4 -14.97 3.25 -7.44
CA MET A 4 -13.72 2.52 -7.66
C MET A 4 -13.69 1.18 -6.88
N LEU A 5 -14.17 1.16 -5.63
CA LEU A 5 -14.25 -0.07 -4.84
C LEU A 5 -15.30 -1.07 -5.36
N LYS A 6 -16.41 -0.58 -5.95
CA LYS A 6 -17.38 -1.45 -6.66
C LYS A 6 -16.72 -2.11 -7.87
N ASP A 7 -16.01 -1.33 -8.68
CA ASP A 7 -15.28 -1.84 -9.84
C ASP A 7 -14.20 -2.84 -9.42
N MET A 8 -13.42 -2.53 -8.37
CA MET A 8 -12.44 -3.47 -7.79
C MET A 8 -13.07 -4.81 -7.42
N LYS A 9 -14.22 -4.79 -6.71
CA LYS A 9 -14.93 -6.02 -6.31
C LYS A 9 -15.46 -6.79 -7.51
N HIS A 10 -15.86 -6.09 -8.57
CA HIS A 10 -16.28 -6.72 -9.82
C HIS A 10 -15.12 -7.47 -10.48
N TYR A 11 -13.99 -6.79 -10.69
CA TYR A 11 -12.80 -7.40 -11.29
C TYR A 11 -12.19 -8.51 -10.41
N LYS A 12 -12.19 -8.34 -9.09
CA LYS A 12 -11.66 -9.36 -8.16
C LYS A 12 -12.40 -10.70 -8.23
N LYS A 13 -13.65 -10.72 -8.67
CA LYS A 13 -14.44 -11.95 -8.90
C LYS A 13 -14.14 -12.62 -10.22
N ASN A 14 -13.45 -11.96 -11.13
CA ASN A 14 -13.06 -12.51 -12.42
C ASN A 14 -11.76 -13.29 -12.24
N ASP A 15 -11.78 -14.59 -12.49
CA ASP A 15 -10.64 -15.52 -12.37
C ASP A 15 -9.50 -15.22 -13.36
N LYS A 16 -9.77 -14.44 -14.40
CA LYS A 16 -8.74 -13.91 -15.33
C LYS A 16 -8.03 -12.66 -14.81
N THR A 17 -8.47 -12.05 -13.70
CA THR A 17 -7.84 -10.86 -13.18
C THR A 17 -6.52 -11.20 -12.51
N ILE A 18 -5.42 -10.69 -13.04
CA ILE A 18 -4.05 -10.92 -12.55
C ILE A 18 -3.46 -9.70 -11.83
N MET A 19 -4.07 -8.52 -11.99
CA MET A 19 -3.60 -7.29 -11.39
C MET A 19 -4.77 -6.36 -11.07
N LEU A 20 -4.76 -5.77 -9.88
CA LEU A 20 -5.64 -4.67 -9.49
C LEU A 20 -4.84 -3.62 -8.74
N GLU A 21 -4.63 -2.48 -9.39
CA GLU A 21 -3.84 -1.37 -8.87
C GLU A 21 -4.72 -0.13 -8.70
N VAL A 22 -4.39 0.70 -7.72
CA VAL A 22 -5.03 2.00 -7.50
C VAL A 22 -4.00 3.13 -7.58
N ILE A 23 -4.41 4.24 -8.17
CA ILE A 23 -3.66 5.50 -8.17
C ILE A 23 -4.62 6.61 -7.72
N ASP A 24 -4.21 7.38 -6.73
CA ASP A 24 -5.03 8.45 -6.15
C ASP A 24 -5.17 9.68 -7.08
N LYS A 25 -6.06 10.60 -6.71
CA LYS A 25 -6.36 11.81 -7.47
C LYS A 25 -5.13 12.70 -7.72
N LYS A 26 -4.28 12.85 -6.72
CA LYS A 26 -3.10 13.71 -6.82
C LYS A 26 -2.07 13.13 -7.76
N SER A 27 -1.83 11.83 -7.66
CA SER A 27 -0.91 11.12 -8.54
C SER A 27 -1.42 11.12 -9.98
N THR A 28 -2.71 10.87 -10.21
CA THR A 28 -3.31 10.92 -11.56
C THR A 28 -3.32 12.32 -12.15
N GLN A 29 -3.53 13.37 -11.35
CA GLN A 29 -3.39 14.75 -11.82
C GLN A 29 -1.97 15.02 -12.34
N LEU A 30 -0.95 14.52 -11.66
CA LEU A 30 0.45 14.71 -12.06
C LEU A 30 0.86 13.86 -13.27
N ILE A 31 0.33 12.64 -13.39
CA ILE A 31 0.73 11.67 -14.42
C ILE A 31 -0.12 11.81 -15.70
N LEU A 32 -1.43 12.01 -15.53
CA LEU A 32 -2.43 11.95 -16.61
C LEU A 32 -3.14 13.28 -16.85
N GLY A 33 -2.90 14.31 -16.04
CA GLY A 33 -3.60 15.59 -16.11
C GLY A 33 -5.08 15.53 -15.69
N CYS A 34 -5.51 14.47 -15.00
CA CYS A 34 -6.90 14.32 -14.53
C CYS A 34 -6.95 14.08 -13.02
N GLU A 35 -7.87 14.76 -12.32
CA GLU A 35 -8.04 14.67 -10.86
C GLU A 35 -9.08 13.59 -10.50
N LYS A 36 -8.75 12.31 -10.76
CA LYS A 36 -9.61 11.15 -10.50
C LYS A 36 -8.84 10.04 -9.83
N ILE A 37 -9.51 9.25 -8.99
CA ILE A 37 -8.95 7.95 -8.59
C ILE A 37 -9.06 7.02 -9.78
N VAL A 38 -7.96 6.35 -10.13
CA VAL A 38 -7.91 5.40 -11.23
C VAL A 38 -7.66 4.00 -10.69
N LEU A 39 -8.49 3.05 -11.11
CA LEU A 39 -8.28 1.62 -10.95
C LEU A 39 -7.68 1.08 -12.25
N LEU A 40 -6.56 0.39 -12.15
CA LEU A 40 -5.95 -0.34 -13.25
C LEU A 40 -6.20 -1.83 -13.03
N ALA A 41 -6.84 -2.48 -14.00
CA ALA A 41 -7.10 -3.93 -13.96
C ALA A 41 -6.35 -4.61 -15.10
N GLY A 42 -5.50 -5.58 -14.78
CA GLY A 42 -4.87 -6.47 -15.75
C GLY A 42 -5.64 -7.80 -15.81
N LEU A 43 -6.02 -8.21 -17.00
CA LEU A 43 -6.71 -9.46 -17.27
C LEU A 43 -5.80 -10.39 -18.06
N LEU A 44 -5.82 -11.69 -17.73
CA LEU A 44 -5.15 -12.70 -18.53
C LEU A 44 -5.96 -12.92 -19.81
N ASP A 45 -5.45 -12.44 -20.93
CA ASP A 45 -5.97 -12.66 -22.26
C ASP A 45 -4.86 -13.22 -23.17
N GLU A 46 -5.27 -13.95 -24.23
CA GLU A 46 -4.32 -14.51 -25.21
C GLU A 46 -3.71 -13.45 -26.14
N THR A 47 -4.29 -12.24 -26.14
CA THR A 47 -3.82 -11.08 -26.92
C THR A 47 -3.18 -10.05 -25.99
N ALA A 48 -1.91 -10.24 -25.63
CA ALA A 48 -1.12 -9.16 -25.00
C ALA A 48 -0.91 -8.05 -26.05
N ASP A 49 -1.51 -6.88 -25.81
CA ASP A 49 -1.43 -5.74 -26.70
C ASP A 49 -0.64 -4.57 -26.08
N ASP A 50 -0.37 -3.54 -26.90
CA ASP A 50 0.31 -2.32 -26.50
C ASP A 50 -0.39 -1.58 -25.33
N GLU A 51 -1.66 -1.88 -25.08
CA GLU A 51 -2.45 -1.27 -24.00
C GLU A 51 -1.99 -1.73 -22.61
N TYR A 52 -1.66 -3.01 -22.46
CA TYR A 52 -1.11 -3.54 -21.19
C TYR A 52 0.20 -2.85 -20.83
N GLU A 53 1.11 -2.73 -21.80
CA GLU A 53 2.37 -2.03 -21.61
C GLU A 53 2.17 -0.53 -21.28
N ARG A 54 1.17 0.10 -21.88
CA ARG A 54 0.80 1.49 -21.58
C ARG A 54 0.32 1.64 -20.14
N ILE A 55 -0.52 0.73 -19.67
CA ILE A 55 -1.05 0.71 -18.28
C ILE A 55 0.09 0.51 -17.28
N LEU A 56 1.00 -0.44 -17.52
CA LEU A 56 2.15 -0.65 -16.66
C LEU A 56 3.02 0.61 -16.57
N ARG A 57 3.28 1.29 -17.68
CA ARG A 57 4.03 2.55 -17.69
C ARG A 57 3.36 3.66 -16.87
N ILE A 58 2.04 3.72 -16.84
CA ILE A 58 1.30 4.66 -15.97
C ILE A 58 1.53 4.31 -14.50
N ARG A 59 1.39 3.03 -14.14
CA ARG A 59 1.63 2.54 -12.77
C ARG A 59 3.04 2.85 -12.30
N GLU A 60 4.05 2.57 -13.11
CA GLU A 60 5.46 2.78 -12.78
C GLU A 60 5.82 4.25 -12.56
N LYS A 61 5.09 5.19 -13.15
CA LYS A 61 5.28 6.63 -12.93
C LYS A 61 4.76 7.13 -11.60
N ALA A 62 3.90 6.39 -10.90
CA ALA A 62 3.24 6.87 -9.68
C ALA A 62 4.23 7.33 -8.63
N TYR A 63 5.17 6.48 -8.22
CA TYR A 63 6.16 6.84 -7.22
C TYR A 63 7.18 7.90 -7.69
N PRO A 64 7.86 7.77 -8.84
CA PRO A 64 8.81 8.78 -9.29
C PRO A 64 8.19 10.19 -9.34
N THR A 65 6.97 10.31 -9.86
CA THR A 65 6.27 11.59 -9.94
C THR A 65 5.97 12.18 -8.56
N LEU A 66 5.56 11.36 -7.59
CA LEU A 66 5.35 11.81 -6.21
C LEU A 66 6.68 12.18 -5.53
N ALA A 67 7.75 11.43 -5.77
CA ALA A 67 9.06 11.69 -5.22
C ALA A 67 9.62 13.05 -5.67
N GLU A 68 9.43 13.43 -6.94
CA GLU A 68 9.77 14.76 -7.47
C GLU A 68 9.03 15.88 -6.75
N GLN A 69 7.83 15.62 -6.21
CA GLN A 69 7.07 16.55 -5.38
C GLN A 69 7.46 16.50 -3.88
N GLY A 70 8.50 15.74 -3.53
CA GLY A 70 9.03 15.60 -2.18
C GLY A 70 8.34 14.54 -1.33
N PHE A 71 7.45 13.71 -1.89
CA PHE A 71 6.83 12.57 -1.18
C PHE A 71 7.74 11.34 -1.28
N ILE A 72 8.79 11.33 -0.47
CA ILE A 72 9.88 10.34 -0.56
C ILE A 72 9.83 9.26 0.52
N LEU A 73 8.93 9.37 1.49
CA LEU A 73 8.70 8.33 2.49
C LEU A 73 7.47 7.55 2.06
N ILE A 74 7.64 6.26 1.80
CA ILE A 74 6.58 5.34 1.39
C ILE A 74 6.34 4.36 2.53
N GLU A 75 5.07 4.16 2.85
CA GLU A 75 4.62 3.11 3.76
C GLU A 75 3.82 2.05 2.98
N ASP A 76 3.57 0.89 3.59
CA ASP A 76 2.89 -0.22 2.92
C ASP A 76 1.92 -0.98 3.84
N PRO A 77 1.01 -0.30 4.56
CA PRO A 77 0.01 -1.02 5.34
C PRO A 77 -0.85 -1.93 4.46
N GLN A 78 -1.21 -3.09 5.02
CA GLN A 78 -2.20 -3.97 4.41
C GLN A 78 -3.52 -3.88 5.15
N ILE A 79 -4.59 -3.62 4.41
CA ILE A 79 -5.93 -3.36 4.91
C ILE A 79 -6.88 -4.40 4.32
N ASP A 80 -7.70 -5.02 5.17
CA ASP A 80 -8.73 -5.95 4.71
C ASP A 80 -9.77 -5.23 3.85
N GLU A 81 -10.34 -5.94 2.88
CA GLU A 81 -11.23 -5.37 1.86
C GLU A 81 -12.38 -4.54 2.45
N GLU A 82 -12.97 -5.02 3.53
CA GLU A 82 -14.08 -4.34 4.24
C GLU A 82 -13.69 -2.99 4.85
N ASN A 83 -12.40 -2.80 5.13
CA ASN A 83 -11.83 -1.60 5.75
C ASN A 83 -11.09 -0.69 4.75
N LEU A 84 -11.04 -1.04 3.46
CA LEU A 84 -10.38 -0.23 2.44
C LEU A 84 -11.05 1.15 2.31
N GLU A 85 -12.38 1.22 2.27
CA GLU A 85 -13.07 2.50 2.10
C GLU A 85 -12.75 3.50 3.22
N PRO A 86 -12.93 3.17 4.51
CA PRO A 86 -12.57 4.10 5.58
C PRO A 86 -11.07 4.46 5.57
N PHE A 87 -10.19 3.55 5.17
CA PHE A 87 -8.75 3.84 5.08
C PHE A 87 -8.44 4.83 3.94
N LEU A 88 -8.95 4.61 2.74
CA LEU A 88 -8.73 5.50 1.60
C LEU A 88 -9.33 6.90 1.85
N ARG A 89 -10.52 6.98 2.46
CA ARG A 89 -11.10 8.25 2.90
C ARG A 89 -10.25 8.96 3.95
N PHE A 90 -9.62 8.22 4.87
CA PHE A 90 -8.66 8.80 5.80
C PHE A 90 -7.47 9.42 5.06
N LEU A 91 -6.91 8.76 4.06
CA LEU A 91 -5.79 9.27 3.26
C LEU A 91 -6.21 10.56 2.51
N GLU A 92 -7.36 10.54 1.83
CA GLU A 92 -7.90 11.72 1.14
C GLU A 92 -8.12 12.91 2.09
N LYS A 93 -8.77 12.68 3.23
CA LYS A 93 -9.04 13.72 4.24
C LYS A 93 -7.77 14.39 4.77
N ASN A 94 -6.68 13.65 4.82
CA ASN A 94 -5.39 14.16 5.29
C ASN A 94 -4.45 14.57 4.14
N ASN A 95 -4.94 14.64 2.89
CA ASN A 95 -4.17 14.97 1.68
C ASN A 95 -2.91 14.11 1.51
N ILE A 96 -2.98 12.83 1.86
CA ILE A 96 -1.91 11.87 1.71
C ILE A 96 -2.07 11.20 0.34
N PRO A 97 -1.17 11.44 -0.62
CA PRO A 97 -1.22 10.75 -1.90
C PRO A 97 -0.86 9.27 -1.72
N TYR A 98 -1.43 8.43 -2.57
CA TYR A 98 -1.22 6.99 -2.49
C TYR A 98 -1.36 6.31 -3.85
N PHE A 99 -0.74 5.16 -3.95
CA PHE A 99 -0.96 4.17 -5.00
C PHE A 99 -0.89 2.78 -4.36
N GLY A 100 -1.12 1.70 -5.10
CA GLY A 100 -0.89 0.38 -4.50
C GLY A 100 -1.68 -0.76 -5.11
N HIS A 101 -1.41 -1.94 -4.57
CA HIS A 101 -1.94 -3.24 -4.97
C HIS A 101 -3.30 -3.47 -4.29
N ILE A 102 -4.33 -2.75 -4.74
CA ILE A 102 -5.63 -2.73 -4.04
C ILE A 102 -6.30 -4.11 -4.00
N GLY A 103 -6.02 -4.98 -4.97
CA GLY A 103 -6.51 -6.34 -5.00
C GLY A 103 -6.06 -7.20 -3.81
N SER A 104 -4.87 -6.92 -3.27
CA SER A 104 -4.32 -7.54 -2.05
C SER A 104 -4.46 -6.69 -0.79
N GLY A 105 -5.08 -5.50 -0.92
CA GLY A 105 -5.26 -4.55 0.18
C GLY A 105 -3.99 -3.81 0.60
N ILE A 106 -2.89 -3.91 -0.17
CA ILE A 106 -1.64 -3.21 0.11
C ILE A 106 -1.70 -1.84 -0.55
N ILE A 107 -1.64 -0.81 0.27
CA ILE A 107 -1.67 0.59 -0.17
C ILE A 107 -0.34 1.25 0.21
N HIS A 108 0.20 2.07 -0.69
CA HIS A 108 1.44 2.83 -0.49
C HIS A 108 1.16 4.32 -0.27
N PRO A 109 0.79 4.74 0.95
CA PRO A 109 0.70 6.15 1.29
C PRO A 109 2.09 6.78 1.24
N CYS A 110 2.17 7.96 0.63
CA CYS A 110 3.44 8.67 0.43
C CYS A 110 3.48 9.96 1.26
N PHE A 111 4.62 10.20 1.91
CA PHE A 111 4.79 11.31 2.84
C PHE A 111 6.05 12.12 2.54
N LYS A 112 6.03 13.39 2.95
CA LYS A 112 7.22 14.24 2.98
C LYS A 112 8.02 13.98 4.26
N LYS A 113 9.32 14.32 4.26
CA LYS A 113 10.21 14.12 5.44
C LYS A 113 9.70 14.73 6.75
N ASN A 114 8.98 15.84 6.66
CA ASN A 114 8.45 16.57 7.82
C ASN A 114 7.08 16.06 8.30
N GLN A 115 6.53 14.98 7.72
CA GLN A 115 5.21 14.45 8.05
C GLN A 115 5.24 13.20 8.96
N LYS A 116 6.26 13.05 9.80
CA LYS A 116 6.41 11.90 10.72
C LYS A 116 5.20 11.71 11.65
N ASP A 117 4.63 12.80 12.16
CA ASP A 117 3.44 12.72 13.03
C ASP A 117 2.20 12.23 12.26
N LEU A 118 2.12 12.58 10.97
CA LEU A 118 1.04 12.10 10.11
C LEU A 118 1.18 10.59 9.83
N ILE A 119 2.42 10.09 9.68
CA ILE A 119 2.69 8.64 9.59
C ILE A 119 2.23 7.92 10.86
N LYS A 120 2.56 8.45 12.05
CA LYS A 120 2.09 7.88 13.32
C LYS A 120 0.56 7.86 13.42
N LYS A 121 -0.09 8.97 13.03
CA LYS A 121 -1.54 9.06 12.98
C LYS A 121 -2.15 8.03 12.03
N MET A 122 -1.55 7.82 10.87
CA MET A 122 -1.98 6.80 9.90
C MET A 122 -1.85 5.40 10.51
N TYR A 123 -0.72 5.03 11.12
CA TYR A 123 -0.56 3.71 11.72
C TYR A 123 -1.49 3.48 12.93
N SER A 124 -1.75 4.51 13.72
CA SER A 124 -2.79 4.44 14.75
C SER A 124 -4.16 4.13 14.16
N PHE A 125 -4.47 4.67 12.98
CA PHE A 125 -5.72 4.39 12.28
C PHE A 125 -5.72 2.97 11.67
N VAL A 126 -4.61 2.53 11.07
CA VAL A 126 -4.41 1.15 10.61
C VAL A 126 -4.69 0.15 11.74
N GLY A 127 -4.15 0.39 12.94
CA GLY A 127 -4.40 -0.44 14.10
C GLY A 127 -5.88 -0.52 14.50
N LYS A 128 -6.64 0.60 14.39
CA LYS A 128 -8.09 0.61 14.66
C LYS A 128 -8.89 -0.20 13.64
N LEU A 129 -8.37 -0.36 12.44
CA LEU A 129 -8.96 -1.17 11.38
C LEU A 129 -8.48 -2.63 11.41
N ASN A 130 -7.71 -3.04 12.43
CA ASN A 130 -7.03 -4.34 12.50
C ASN A 130 -6.12 -4.63 11.29
N GLY A 131 -5.66 -3.57 10.59
CA GLY A 131 -4.75 -3.69 9.46
C GLY A 131 -3.33 -4.08 9.90
N LYS A 132 -2.54 -4.58 8.96
CA LYS A 132 -1.13 -4.89 9.17
C LYS A 132 -0.28 -3.66 8.83
N VAL A 133 0.77 -3.43 9.61
CA VAL A 133 1.68 -2.29 9.42
C VAL A 133 2.58 -2.42 8.19
N SER A 134 2.73 -3.63 7.64
CA SER A 134 3.48 -3.87 6.41
C SER A 134 2.86 -5.03 5.64
N GLY A 135 2.62 -4.81 4.35
CA GLY A 135 2.15 -5.83 3.43
C GLY A 135 3.28 -6.57 2.73
N GLU A 136 4.37 -5.86 2.39
CA GLU A 136 5.46 -6.42 1.58
C GLU A 136 6.88 -5.98 1.99
N HIS A 137 7.09 -4.71 2.44
CA HIS A 137 8.43 -4.18 2.71
C HIS A 137 9.02 -4.62 4.05
N GLY A 138 8.24 -5.31 4.88
CA GLY A 138 8.62 -5.69 6.24
C GLY A 138 8.56 -4.53 7.23
N ILE A 139 8.60 -4.85 8.52
CA ILE A 139 8.45 -3.86 9.59
C ILE A 139 9.75 -3.11 9.89
N GLY A 140 10.91 -3.79 9.82
CA GLY A 140 12.20 -3.23 10.23
C GLY A 140 12.11 -2.58 11.63
N LEU A 141 13.08 -1.74 11.97
CA LEU A 141 13.06 -0.98 13.22
C LEU A 141 12.03 0.17 13.19
N LYS A 142 11.79 0.76 12.02
CA LYS A 142 10.94 1.95 11.88
C LYS A 142 9.46 1.69 12.14
N LYS A 143 8.97 0.50 11.83
CA LYS A 143 7.55 0.13 11.95
C LYS A 143 7.26 -0.74 13.17
N ALA A 144 8.30 -1.20 13.89
CA ALA A 144 8.16 -2.09 15.04
C ALA A 144 7.25 -1.50 16.13
N GLU A 145 7.35 -0.18 16.37
CA GLU A 145 6.51 0.52 17.36
C GLU A 145 5.00 0.48 17.04
N PHE A 146 4.63 0.25 15.78
CA PHE A 146 3.24 0.19 15.32
C PHE A 146 2.73 -1.23 15.16
N ALA A 147 3.62 -2.23 15.20
CA ALA A 147 3.26 -3.62 14.98
C ALA A 147 2.45 -4.17 16.15
N ASN A 148 1.48 -5.05 15.84
CA ASN A 148 0.69 -5.75 16.84
C ASN A 148 1.59 -6.64 17.68
N LYS A 149 1.37 -6.65 19.01
CA LYS A 149 2.15 -7.43 19.98
C LYS A 149 2.16 -8.94 19.64
N ILE A 150 1.01 -9.51 19.29
CA ILE A 150 0.89 -10.93 18.92
C ILE A 150 1.74 -11.24 17.68
N PHE A 151 1.74 -10.34 16.68
CA PHE A 151 2.58 -10.48 15.49
C PHE A 151 4.07 -10.48 15.85
N LEU A 152 4.51 -9.53 16.70
CA LEU A 152 5.90 -9.47 17.16
C LEU A 152 6.31 -10.72 17.95
N GLU A 153 5.45 -11.22 18.83
CA GLU A 153 5.68 -12.47 19.59
C GLU A 153 5.83 -13.68 18.66
N ASN A 154 4.97 -13.78 17.63
CA ASN A 154 5.06 -14.86 16.65
C ASN A 154 6.38 -14.80 15.86
N ILE A 155 6.80 -13.60 15.42
CA ILE A 155 8.08 -13.43 14.72
C ILE A 155 9.25 -13.73 15.66
N ALA A 156 9.22 -13.31 16.92
CA ALA A 156 10.25 -13.62 17.90
C ALA A 156 10.40 -15.14 18.10
N ASN A 157 9.30 -15.88 18.17
CA ASN A 157 9.30 -17.35 18.28
C ASN A 157 9.93 -18.01 17.03
N LEU A 158 9.60 -17.53 15.83
CA LEU A 158 10.20 -18.01 14.59
C LEU A 158 11.70 -17.69 14.55
N LYS A 159 12.07 -16.48 14.96
CA LYS A 159 13.47 -16.06 15.04
C LYS A 159 14.28 -16.95 15.98
N PHE A 160 13.77 -17.18 17.18
CA PHE A 160 14.43 -18.08 18.16
C PHE A 160 14.67 -19.48 17.57
N LYS A 161 13.69 -20.00 16.80
CA LYS A 161 13.78 -21.32 16.18
C LYS A 161 14.78 -21.40 15.02
N TYR A 162 14.79 -20.38 14.13
CA TYR A 162 15.52 -20.42 12.87
C TYR A 162 16.79 -19.56 12.84
N ASP A 163 16.96 -18.64 13.79
CA ASP A 163 18.12 -17.77 13.94
C ASP A 163 18.57 -17.72 15.42
N PRO A 164 18.92 -18.86 16.01
CA PRO A 164 19.30 -18.93 17.43
C PRO A 164 20.56 -18.12 17.77
N GLN A 165 21.39 -17.81 16.76
CA GLN A 165 22.58 -16.98 16.93
C GLN A 165 22.30 -15.49 16.77
N ASN A 166 21.04 -15.10 16.53
CA ASN A 166 20.62 -13.71 16.35
C ASN A 166 21.44 -12.96 15.28
N ILE A 167 21.60 -13.56 14.09
CA ILE A 167 22.38 -12.99 12.98
C ILE A 167 21.57 -11.94 12.22
N PHE A 168 20.27 -12.21 11.97
CA PHE A 168 19.39 -11.36 11.17
C PHE A 168 18.60 -10.38 12.05
N ASN A 169 18.48 -9.10 11.64
CA ASN A 169 17.68 -8.07 12.33
C ASN A 169 17.90 -8.04 13.84
N ARG A 170 19.14 -8.04 14.29
CA ARG A 170 19.55 -8.16 15.70
C ARG A 170 18.86 -7.16 16.62
N GLU A 171 18.65 -5.93 16.16
CA GLU A 171 18.13 -4.83 16.97
C GLU A 171 16.59 -4.87 17.13
N LEU A 172 15.88 -5.69 16.36
CA LEU A 172 14.42 -5.73 16.37
C LEU A 172 13.86 -6.47 17.60
N PHE A 173 14.66 -7.40 18.19
CA PHE A 173 14.24 -8.31 19.26
C PHE A 173 15.21 -8.29 20.46
N ASN A 174 15.94 -7.21 20.64
CA ASN A 174 16.80 -7.00 21.82
C ASN A 174 16.01 -6.37 22.95
#